data_c7b8538af59e8eeab27fb862f6ec2eae
#
_entry.id   c7b8538af59e8eeab27fb862f6ec2eae
#
_cell.length_a   1.000
_cell.length_b   1.000
_cell.length_c   1.000
_cell.angle_alpha   90.00
_cell.angle_beta   90.00
_cell.angle_gamma   90.00
#
_symmetry.space_group_name_H-M   'P 1'
#
loop_
_entity.id
_entity.type
_entity.pdbx_description
1 polymer ?
#
loop_
_entity_poly.entity_id
_entity_poly.type
_entity_poly.pdbx_seq_one_letter_code
_entity_poly.pdbx_strand_id
1 'polypeptide(L)'
;MTMWRLAVGGVAVAALVAGCSGRDAVAQGGTFEFVSPGGKTDIYYDPPSSRGSPGPLSGPDLADPAHTLSPDDPTFAGRAVVINIWGQWCGPCRAEVGQLQQVYDATRAVSSVSFLGVDVRDNNRQAALDFVDDHHVSYPSIYDPAMRTLIAFGGKYPTTVIPSTLVLDRRHRVAAVFLRELLAQDLQPVVQRVAHEQ
;
A
#
# COMPACT_ATOMS: atom_id res chain seq x y z
N MET A 1 -60.83 -32.48 -48.94
CA MET A 1 -59.60 -31.92 -49.43
C MET A 1 -59.12 -30.90 -48.35
N THR A 2 -58.28 -31.35 -47.43
CA THR A 2 -57.88 -30.58 -46.25
C THR A 2 -56.41 -30.28 -46.32
N MET A 3 -56.05 -29.04 -46.55
CA MET A 3 -54.62 -28.60 -46.61
C MET A 3 -54.10 -28.32 -45.18
N TRP A 4 -53.06 -29.05 -44.82
CA TRP A 4 -52.32 -28.87 -43.54
C TRP A 4 -51.20 -27.88 -43.77
N ARG A 5 -51.20 -26.75 -43.07
CA ARG A 5 -50.11 -25.79 -43.05
C ARG A 5 -49.15 -26.12 -41.91
N LEU A 6 -47.93 -26.47 -42.25
CA LEU A 6 -46.83 -26.62 -41.30
C LEU A 6 -46.28 -25.22 -40.99
N ALA A 7 -46.30 -24.83 -39.69
CA ALA A 7 -45.61 -23.67 -39.19
C ALA A 7 -44.22 -24.06 -38.73
N VAL A 8 -43.20 -23.46 -39.36
CA VAL A 8 -41.79 -23.64 -38.97
C VAL A 8 -41.49 -22.54 -37.95
N GLY A 9 -41.33 -22.92 -36.69
CA GLY A 9 -40.88 -22.05 -35.63
C GLY A 9 -39.36 -21.87 -35.67
N GLY A 10 -38.90 -20.69 -35.95
CA GLY A 10 -37.49 -20.32 -35.87
C GLY A 10 -37.05 -20.11 -34.40
N VAL A 11 -36.13 -20.90 -33.93
CA VAL A 11 -35.47 -20.69 -32.64
C VAL A 11 -34.32 -19.67 -32.83
N ALA A 12 -34.49 -18.47 -32.30
CA ALA A 12 -33.44 -17.46 -32.23
C ALA A 12 -32.49 -17.82 -31.07
N VAL A 13 -31.29 -18.27 -31.39
CA VAL A 13 -30.21 -18.46 -30.39
C VAL A 13 -29.59 -17.09 -30.13
N ALA A 14 -29.87 -16.51 -28.98
CA ALA A 14 -29.21 -15.32 -28.49
C ALA A 14 -27.83 -15.75 -27.91
N ALA A 15 -26.76 -15.47 -28.63
CA ALA A 15 -25.41 -15.64 -28.13
C ALA A 15 -25.09 -14.56 -27.07
N LEU A 16 -25.10 -14.91 -25.80
CA LEU A 16 -24.60 -14.08 -24.73
C LEU A 16 -23.06 -14.01 -24.82
N VAL A 17 -22.53 -12.93 -25.36
CA VAL A 17 -21.12 -12.59 -25.29
C VAL A 17 -20.83 -12.17 -23.85
N ALA A 18 -20.37 -13.10 -23.01
CA ALA A 18 -19.79 -12.78 -21.71
C ALA A 18 -18.45 -12.08 -21.95
N GLY A 19 -18.46 -10.75 -21.94
CA GLY A 19 -17.24 -9.95 -21.93
C GLY A 19 -16.48 -10.23 -20.64
N CYS A 20 -15.30 -10.85 -20.74
CA CYS A 20 -14.33 -10.87 -19.66
C CYS A 20 -13.79 -9.45 -19.47
N SER A 21 -14.46 -8.63 -18.69
CA SER A 21 -13.85 -7.43 -18.13
C SER A 21 -12.78 -7.88 -17.16
N GLY A 22 -11.52 -7.50 -17.43
CA GLY A 22 -10.41 -7.73 -16.53
C GLY A 22 -10.78 -7.22 -15.14
N ARG A 23 -10.76 -8.11 -14.16
CA ARG A 23 -11.03 -7.76 -12.77
C ARG A 23 -9.82 -6.98 -12.28
N ASP A 24 -9.94 -5.67 -12.20
CA ASP A 24 -9.10 -4.86 -11.32
C ASP A 24 -9.17 -5.46 -9.92
N ALA A 25 -8.05 -5.37 -9.16
CA ALA A 25 -7.92 -5.98 -7.85
C ALA A 25 -9.07 -5.56 -6.92
N VAL A 26 -10.08 -6.42 -6.78
CA VAL A 26 -11.22 -6.16 -5.89
C VAL A 26 -10.97 -6.90 -4.59
N ALA A 27 -10.37 -6.21 -3.62
CA ALA A 27 -10.46 -6.64 -2.23
C ALA A 27 -11.91 -6.34 -1.77
N GLN A 28 -12.74 -7.35 -1.63
CA GLN A 28 -14.10 -7.20 -1.11
C GLN A 28 -13.99 -6.92 0.39
N GLY A 29 -14.12 -5.65 0.79
CA GLY A 29 -14.33 -5.10 2.13
C GLY A 29 -13.93 -5.98 3.33
N GLY A 30 -12.66 -6.46 3.40
CA GLY A 30 -12.15 -7.39 4.40
C GLY A 30 -10.64 -7.23 4.57
N THR A 31 -9.95 -8.35 4.76
CA THR A 31 -8.48 -8.39 4.84
C THR A 31 -7.87 -8.02 3.51
N PHE A 32 -6.84 -7.18 3.53
CA PHE A 32 -6.07 -6.82 2.34
C PHE A 32 -5.42 -8.05 1.71
N GLU A 33 -5.59 -8.23 0.43
CA GLU A 33 -4.87 -9.22 -0.37
C GLU A 33 -4.12 -8.49 -1.49
N PHE A 34 -2.79 -8.65 -1.49
CA PHE A 34 -1.95 -8.04 -2.52
C PHE A 34 -2.20 -8.70 -3.88
N VAL A 35 -2.44 -7.87 -4.88
CA VAL A 35 -2.56 -8.28 -6.28
C VAL A 35 -1.84 -7.27 -7.16
N SER A 36 -0.98 -7.74 -8.07
CA SER A 36 -0.32 -6.90 -9.07
C SER A 36 -0.76 -7.31 -10.48
N PRO A 37 -1.86 -6.79 -11.00
CA PRO A 37 -2.35 -7.12 -12.33
C PRO A 37 -1.32 -6.72 -13.39
N GLY A 38 -0.90 -7.70 -14.20
CA GLY A 38 0.09 -7.46 -15.27
C GLY A 38 1.48 -7.06 -14.81
N GLY A 39 1.84 -7.33 -13.53
CA GLY A 39 3.16 -6.99 -12.99
C GLY A 39 3.40 -5.48 -12.79
N LYS A 40 2.34 -4.69 -12.61
CA LYS A 40 2.44 -3.25 -12.36
C LYS A 40 3.19 -2.97 -11.06
N THR A 41 3.99 -1.91 -11.06
CA THR A 41 4.69 -1.40 -9.88
C THR A 41 3.90 -0.33 -9.13
N ASP A 42 2.97 0.33 -9.79
CA ASP A 42 2.07 1.34 -9.23
C ASP A 42 0.65 0.76 -9.25
N ILE A 43 0.12 0.44 -8.08
CA ILE A 43 -1.13 -0.27 -7.91
C ILE A 43 -2.07 0.59 -7.08
N TYR A 44 -3.29 0.81 -7.57
CA TYR A 44 -4.31 1.59 -6.89
C TYR A 44 -5.53 0.72 -6.59
N TYR A 45 -6.07 0.85 -5.39
CA TYR A 45 -7.27 0.14 -4.95
C TYR A 45 -8.43 1.15 -4.91
N ASP A 46 -9.11 1.28 -6.04
CA ASP A 46 -10.25 2.18 -6.22
C ASP A 46 -11.44 1.42 -6.85
N PRO A 47 -12.67 1.73 -6.48
CA PRO A 47 -13.10 2.76 -5.53
C PRO A 47 -12.74 2.41 -4.07
N PRO A 48 -12.87 3.37 -3.10
CA PRO A 48 -12.55 3.11 -1.69
C PRO A 48 -13.27 1.92 -1.06
N SER A 49 -14.44 1.54 -1.57
CA SER A 49 -15.19 0.36 -1.12
C SER A 49 -14.51 -0.99 -1.45
N SER A 50 -13.56 -1.00 -2.37
CA SER A 50 -12.80 -2.18 -2.76
C SER A 50 -11.55 -2.43 -1.89
N ARG A 51 -11.19 -1.47 -1.01
CA ARG A 51 -9.98 -1.54 -0.19
C ARG A 51 -10.15 -2.49 0.99
N GLY A 52 -9.12 -3.30 1.24
CA GLY A 52 -8.99 -4.13 2.44
C GLY A 52 -8.01 -3.53 3.45
N SER A 53 -8.14 -3.90 4.71
CA SER A 53 -7.19 -3.55 5.77
C SER A 53 -6.05 -4.56 5.82
N PRO A 54 -4.79 -4.11 6.03
CA PRO A 54 -3.70 -5.03 6.33
C PRO A 54 -3.99 -5.79 7.63
N GLY A 55 -3.30 -6.89 7.84
CA GLY A 55 -3.25 -7.57 9.13
C GLY A 55 -2.55 -6.71 10.19
N PRO A 56 -2.41 -7.22 11.43
CA PRO A 56 -1.70 -6.53 12.49
C PRO A 56 -0.27 -6.20 12.07
N LEU A 57 0.10 -4.91 12.14
CA LEU A 57 1.43 -4.42 11.85
C LEU A 57 1.94 -3.69 13.08
N SER A 58 2.93 -4.26 13.75
CA SER A 58 3.55 -3.65 14.91
C SER A 58 4.97 -4.18 15.11
N GLY A 59 5.83 -3.37 15.70
CA GLY A 59 7.19 -3.76 16.02
C GLY A 59 7.91 -2.71 16.87
N PRO A 60 9.12 -3.03 17.37
CA PRO A 60 9.89 -2.10 18.17
C PRO A 60 10.28 -0.86 17.36
N ASP A 61 10.21 0.29 17.99
CA ASP A 61 10.69 1.54 17.41
C ASP A 61 12.22 1.47 17.20
N LEU A 62 12.65 1.91 16.01
CA LEU A 62 14.07 1.98 15.68
C LEU A 62 14.81 2.94 16.63
N ALA A 63 14.21 4.04 17.04
CA ALA A 63 14.80 5.01 17.95
C ALA A 63 14.75 4.55 19.42
N ASP A 64 13.63 3.97 19.87
CA ASP A 64 13.44 3.46 21.24
C ASP A 64 12.86 2.03 21.23
N PRO A 65 13.71 0.99 21.38
CA PRO A 65 13.26 -0.40 21.36
C PRO A 65 12.29 -0.80 22.49
N ALA A 66 12.17 0.01 23.54
CA ALA A 66 11.20 -0.22 24.61
C ALA A 66 9.78 0.23 24.20
N HIS A 67 9.70 1.07 23.17
CA HIS A 67 8.45 1.51 22.57
C HIS A 67 8.05 0.60 21.38
N THR A 68 6.77 0.31 21.25
CA THR A 68 6.22 -0.43 20.10
C THR A 68 5.43 0.54 19.23
N LEU A 69 5.71 0.53 17.94
CA LEU A 69 4.99 1.32 16.93
C LEU A 69 3.96 0.45 16.22
N SER A 70 2.81 1.04 15.94
CA SER A 70 1.73 0.42 15.14
C SER A 70 0.92 1.52 14.45
N PRO A 71 0.40 1.31 13.22
CA PRO A 71 -0.60 2.20 12.64
C PRO A 71 -1.87 2.34 13.49
N ASP A 72 -2.13 1.38 14.39
CA ASP A 72 -3.27 1.39 15.30
C ASP A 72 -3.06 2.32 16.52
N ASP A 73 -1.86 2.90 16.69
CA ASP A 73 -1.61 3.84 17.77
C ASP A 73 -2.44 5.11 17.60
N PRO A 74 -2.87 5.76 18.70
CA PRO A 74 -3.69 6.98 18.66
C PRO A 74 -3.09 8.11 17.81
N THR A 75 -1.76 8.14 17.64
CA THR A 75 -1.05 9.13 16.82
C THR A 75 -1.35 8.99 15.33
N PHE A 76 -1.76 7.81 14.87
CA PHE A 76 -2.14 7.53 13.48
C PHE A 76 -3.65 7.51 13.27
N ALA A 77 -4.44 7.44 14.34
CA ALA A 77 -5.89 7.28 14.26
C ALA A 77 -6.57 8.36 13.41
N GLY A 78 -7.38 7.94 12.43
CA GLY A 78 -8.13 8.83 11.54
C GLY A 78 -7.28 9.61 10.54
N ARG A 79 -6.02 9.24 10.36
CA ARG A 79 -5.09 9.82 9.38
C ARG A 79 -4.85 8.85 8.23
N ALA A 80 -4.56 9.36 7.05
CA ALA A 80 -3.92 8.57 6.02
C ALA A 80 -2.49 8.23 6.46
N VAL A 81 -2.06 6.98 6.25
CA VAL A 81 -0.72 6.56 6.69
C VAL A 81 0.10 6.11 5.50
N VAL A 82 1.28 6.69 5.35
CA VAL A 82 2.28 6.22 4.37
C VAL A 82 3.20 5.25 5.10
N ILE A 83 3.26 4.01 4.64
CA ILE A 83 4.18 3.00 5.16
C ILE A 83 5.28 2.79 4.13
N ASN A 84 6.51 3.12 4.47
CA ASN A 84 7.68 2.93 3.61
C ASN A 84 8.54 1.78 4.14
N ILE A 85 8.76 0.76 3.33
CA ILE A 85 9.59 -0.39 3.63
C ILE A 85 10.98 -0.14 3.03
N TRP A 86 11.99 -0.08 3.88
CA TRP A 86 13.32 0.37 3.52
C TRP A 86 14.43 -0.41 4.24
N GLY A 87 15.68 -0.12 3.92
CA GLY A 87 16.85 -0.60 4.64
C GLY A 87 18.07 0.28 4.30
N GLN A 88 18.99 0.48 5.24
CA GLN A 88 20.19 1.32 5.03
C GLN A 88 21.10 0.80 3.91
N TRP A 89 21.10 -0.51 3.68
CA TRP A 89 21.84 -1.22 2.64
C TRP A 89 21.28 -1.01 1.22
N CYS A 90 20.06 -0.50 1.10
CA CYS A 90 19.31 -0.39 -0.14
C CYS A 90 19.66 0.90 -0.89
N GLY A 91 20.31 0.78 -2.04
CA GLY A 91 20.69 1.94 -2.87
C GLY A 91 19.50 2.81 -3.31
N PRO A 92 18.44 2.24 -3.91
CA PRO A 92 17.24 3.01 -4.28
C PRO A 92 16.54 3.67 -3.07
N CYS A 93 16.58 3.05 -1.87
CA CYS A 93 16.02 3.67 -0.66
C CYS A 93 16.75 4.97 -0.30
N ARG A 94 18.09 5.02 -0.51
CA ARG A 94 18.89 6.22 -0.33
C ARG A 94 18.52 7.34 -1.30
N ALA A 95 18.11 6.97 -2.51
CA ALA A 95 17.69 7.94 -3.54
C ALA A 95 16.31 8.53 -3.22
N GLU A 96 15.38 7.72 -2.67
CA GLU A 96 14.01 8.20 -2.41
C GLU A 96 13.82 8.88 -1.06
N VAL A 97 14.65 8.61 -0.04
CA VAL A 97 14.37 9.01 1.35
C VAL A 97 14.15 10.51 1.51
N GLY A 98 14.95 11.35 0.83
CA GLY A 98 14.76 12.80 0.82
C GLY A 98 13.46 13.25 0.16
N GLN A 99 12.98 12.50 -0.84
CA GLN A 99 11.71 12.75 -1.51
C GLN A 99 10.52 12.42 -0.58
N LEU A 100 10.62 11.32 0.15
CA LEU A 100 9.63 10.95 1.16
C LEU A 100 9.59 11.96 2.31
N GLN A 101 10.75 12.41 2.79
CA GLN A 101 10.84 13.45 3.83
C GLN A 101 10.20 14.76 3.36
N GLN A 102 10.41 15.16 2.10
CA GLN A 102 9.77 16.33 1.52
C GLN A 102 8.23 16.21 1.56
N VAL A 103 7.66 15.06 1.19
CA VAL A 103 6.21 14.83 1.24
C VAL A 103 5.72 14.83 2.69
N TYR A 104 6.46 14.22 3.61
CA TYR A 104 6.14 14.24 5.04
C TYR A 104 6.06 15.67 5.57
N ASP A 105 7.08 16.49 5.31
CA ASP A 105 7.12 17.90 5.76
C ASP A 105 5.97 18.74 5.18
N ALA A 106 5.61 18.51 3.92
CA ALA A 106 4.51 19.19 3.25
C ALA A 106 3.13 18.78 3.82
N THR A 107 3.00 17.58 4.39
CA THR A 107 1.71 17.00 4.78
C THR A 107 1.49 16.94 6.29
N ARG A 108 2.53 16.87 7.11
CA ARG A 108 2.42 16.76 8.58
C ARG A 108 1.68 17.92 9.23
N ALA A 109 1.78 19.13 8.68
CA ALA A 109 1.13 20.32 9.21
C ALA A 109 -0.40 20.30 9.07
N VAL A 110 -0.96 19.54 8.14
CA VAL A 110 -2.40 19.44 7.88
C VAL A 110 -3.10 18.39 8.76
N SER A 111 -2.39 17.75 9.69
CA SER A 111 -2.90 16.79 10.68
C SER A 111 -3.66 15.57 10.13
N SER A 112 -3.71 15.38 8.80
CA SER A 112 -4.47 14.29 8.15
C SER A 112 -3.60 13.18 7.59
N VAL A 113 -2.26 13.31 7.69
CA VAL A 113 -1.29 12.36 7.16
C VAL A 113 -0.23 12.04 8.20
N SER A 114 0.17 10.78 8.27
CA SER A 114 1.30 10.30 9.06
C SER A 114 2.17 9.37 8.23
N PHE A 115 3.43 9.25 8.61
CA PHE A 115 4.39 8.34 7.98
C PHE A 115 4.91 7.35 9.00
N LEU A 116 5.15 6.12 8.56
CA LEU A 116 5.75 5.04 9.33
C LEU A 116 6.74 4.29 8.44
N GLY A 117 8.01 4.30 8.80
CA GLY A 117 9.02 3.46 8.18
C GLY A 117 8.94 2.03 8.70
N VAL A 118 9.42 1.07 7.91
CA VAL A 118 9.72 -0.29 8.35
C VAL A 118 11.10 -0.63 7.82
N ASP A 119 12.07 -0.62 8.72
CA ASP A 119 13.46 -0.99 8.42
C ASP A 119 13.62 -2.50 8.42
N VAL A 120 14.04 -3.05 7.28
CA VAL A 120 14.10 -4.50 7.06
C VAL A 120 15.48 -4.96 6.62
N ARG A 121 15.81 -6.23 6.95
CA ARG A 121 17.10 -6.88 6.61
C ARG A 121 18.32 -6.12 7.08
N ASP A 122 18.15 -5.26 8.06
CA ASP A 122 19.23 -4.49 8.66
C ASP A 122 19.62 -5.13 9.99
N ASN A 123 20.69 -5.90 9.99
CA ASN A 123 21.16 -6.60 11.19
C ASN A 123 21.99 -5.69 12.12
N ASN A 124 22.22 -4.45 11.71
CA ASN A 124 22.93 -3.44 12.50
C ASN A 124 22.03 -2.24 12.75
N ARG A 125 21.34 -2.25 13.91
CA ARG A 125 20.45 -1.16 14.29
C ARG A 125 21.13 0.20 14.31
N GLN A 126 22.42 0.29 14.72
CA GLN A 126 23.12 1.55 14.72
C GLN A 126 23.30 2.11 13.32
N ALA A 127 23.63 1.26 12.34
CA ALA A 127 23.75 1.71 10.94
C ALA A 127 22.40 2.22 10.38
N ALA A 128 21.26 1.65 10.80
CA ALA A 128 19.94 2.17 10.46
C ALA A 128 19.66 3.53 11.13
N LEU A 129 20.08 3.72 12.38
CA LEU A 129 19.98 5.01 13.07
C LEU A 129 20.86 6.07 12.40
N ASP A 130 22.11 5.74 12.09
CA ASP A 130 23.03 6.63 11.40
C ASP A 130 22.44 7.06 10.04
N PHE A 131 21.79 6.12 9.32
CA PHE A 131 21.10 6.43 8.06
C PHE A 131 19.95 7.43 8.26
N VAL A 132 19.11 7.24 9.28
CA VAL A 132 18.02 8.15 9.62
C VAL A 132 18.55 9.55 9.94
N ASP A 133 19.62 9.65 10.71
CA ASP A 133 20.25 10.92 11.09
C ASP A 133 20.90 11.62 9.89
N ASP A 134 21.69 10.89 9.10
CA ASP A 134 22.39 11.41 7.92
C ASP A 134 21.43 11.97 6.86
N HIS A 135 20.25 11.37 6.73
CA HIS A 135 19.23 11.78 5.76
C HIS A 135 18.14 12.66 6.37
N HIS A 136 18.28 13.03 7.66
CA HIS A 136 17.33 13.89 8.38
C HIS A 136 15.88 13.37 8.34
N VAL A 137 15.70 12.05 8.43
CA VAL A 137 14.37 11.43 8.46
C VAL A 137 13.73 11.73 9.81
N SER A 138 12.55 12.34 9.82
CA SER A 138 11.88 12.78 11.04
C SER A 138 10.56 12.05 11.34
N TYR A 139 10.20 11.05 10.56
CA TYR A 139 9.10 10.14 10.88
C TYR A 139 9.62 8.84 11.50
N PRO A 140 8.81 8.20 12.40
CA PRO A 140 9.26 7.01 13.12
C PRO A 140 9.39 5.80 12.20
N SER A 141 10.20 4.82 12.60
CA SER A 141 10.38 3.56 11.88
C SER A 141 10.34 2.37 12.82
N ILE A 142 9.63 1.31 12.42
CA ILE A 142 9.72 -0.01 13.04
C ILE A 142 11.05 -0.66 12.64
N TYR A 143 11.77 -1.23 13.60
CA TYR A 143 12.96 -2.03 13.35
C TYR A 143 12.58 -3.51 13.21
N ASP A 144 12.60 -4.04 11.99
CA ASP A 144 12.20 -5.42 11.67
C ASP A 144 13.20 -6.14 10.75
N PRO A 145 14.40 -6.44 11.21
CA PRO A 145 15.41 -7.11 10.39
C PRO A 145 14.96 -8.47 9.84
N ALA A 146 14.00 -9.12 10.49
CA ALA A 146 13.46 -10.41 10.09
C ALA A 146 12.25 -10.32 9.15
N MET A 147 11.78 -9.10 8.78
CA MET A 147 10.65 -8.85 7.88
C MET A 147 9.31 -9.47 8.36
N ARG A 148 9.14 -9.67 9.65
CA ARG A 148 7.95 -10.32 10.22
C ARG A 148 6.69 -9.47 10.06
N THR A 149 6.85 -8.14 10.10
CA THR A 149 5.75 -7.19 9.93
C THR A 149 5.11 -7.28 8.55
N LEU A 150 5.86 -7.69 7.52
CA LEU A 150 5.37 -7.75 6.14
C LEU A 150 4.30 -8.84 5.94
N ILE A 151 4.14 -9.77 6.89
CA ILE A 151 3.05 -10.75 6.90
C ILE A 151 1.69 -10.04 6.95
N ALA A 152 1.62 -8.84 7.55
CA ALA A 152 0.42 -8.01 7.60
C ALA A 152 -0.15 -7.68 6.21
N PHE A 153 0.68 -7.68 5.17
CA PHE A 153 0.27 -7.37 3.80
C PHE A 153 -0.16 -8.60 2.98
N GLY A 154 -0.29 -9.75 3.63
CA GLY A 154 -0.70 -11.01 3.01
C GLY A 154 0.44 -11.77 2.32
N GLY A 155 0.26 -13.09 2.19
CA GLY A 155 1.32 -13.99 1.72
C GLY A 155 1.75 -13.81 0.25
N LYS A 156 1.05 -12.99 -0.53
CA LYS A 156 1.40 -12.66 -1.92
C LYS A 156 2.18 -11.34 -2.05
N TYR A 157 2.33 -10.59 -0.96
CA TYR A 157 3.10 -9.34 -1.00
C TYR A 157 4.58 -9.63 -1.32
N PRO A 158 5.19 -8.89 -2.29
CA PRO A 158 6.55 -9.19 -2.75
C PRO A 158 7.61 -8.67 -1.75
N THR A 159 7.92 -9.46 -0.74
CA THR A 159 8.88 -9.11 0.32
C THR A 159 10.32 -8.89 -0.20
N THR A 160 10.59 -9.22 -1.45
CA THR A 160 11.90 -9.02 -2.09
C THR A 160 12.06 -7.66 -2.75
N VAL A 161 10.97 -6.92 -2.95
CA VAL A 161 11.00 -5.60 -3.59
C VAL A 161 11.16 -4.52 -2.53
N ILE A 162 12.35 -3.97 -2.42
CA ILE A 162 12.73 -2.89 -1.51
C ILE A 162 13.42 -1.80 -2.34
N PRO A 163 12.99 -0.53 -2.28
CA PRO A 163 11.91 -0.01 -1.45
C PRO A 163 10.52 -0.39 -1.98
N SER A 164 9.56 -0.36 -1.08
CA SER A 164 8.16 -0.38 -1.42
C SER A 164 7.36 0.51 -0.46
N THR A 165 6.32 1.17 -0.99
CA THR A 165 5.54 2.12 -0.22
C THR A 165 4.06 1.81 -0.35
N LEU A 166 3.36 1.73 0.79
CA LEU A 166 1.92 1.61 0.85
C LEU A 166 1.31 2.91 1.34
N VAL A 167 0.16 3.28 0.79
CA VAL A 167 -0.66 4.39 1.28
C VAL A 167 -1.96 3.82 1.83
N LEU A 168 -2.19 4.01 3.12
CA LEU A 168 -3.43 3.63 3.79
C LEU A 168 -4.37 4.83 3.86
N ASP A 169 -5.65 4.59 3.69
CA ASP A 169 -6.67 5.62 3.91
C ASP A 169 -6.92 5.87 5.41
N ARG A 170 -7.79 6.82 5.73
CA ARG A 170 -8.10 7.22 7.12
C ARG A 170 -8.75 6.11 7.97
N ARG A 171 -9.17 5.00 7.33
CA ARG A 171 -9.65 3.78 7.98
C ARG A 171 -8.58 2.69 7.96
N HIS A 172 -7.35 3.05 7.65
CA HIS A 172 -6.19 2.17 7.51
C HIS A 172 -6.39 1.01 6.52
N ARG A 173 -7.17 1.24 5.45
CA ARG A 173 -7.30 0.31 4.33
C ARG A 173 -6.31 0.70 3.23
N VAL A 174 -5.74 -0.28 2.55
CA VAL A 174 -4.73 -0.04 1.51
C VAL A 174 -5.36 0.65 0.30
N ALA A 175 -4.92 1.86 0.01
CA ALA A 175 -5.38 2.68 -1.12
C ALA A 175 -4.42 2.62 -2.32
N ALA A 176 -3.11 2.50 -2.07
CA ALA A 176 -2.12 2.34 -3.11
C ALA A 176 -0.91 1.54 -2.62
N VAL A 177 -0.21 0.87 -3.56
CA VAL A 177 1.07 0.20 -3.34
C VAL A 177 2.02 0.58 -4.47
N PHE A 178 3.23 0.97 -4.11
CA PHE A 178 4.31 1.25 -5.03
C PHE A 178 5.46 0.28 -4.79
N LEU A 179 5.91 -0.38 -5.84
CA LEU A 179 6.98 -1.38 -5.82
C LEU A 179 8.22 -0.85 -6.54
N ARG A 180 8.59 0.38 -6.25
CA ARG A 180 9.74 1.10 -6.83
C ARG A 180 10.12 2.28 -5.95
N GLU A 181 11.29 2.86 -6.20
CA GLU A 181 11.64 4.17 -5.63
C GLU A 181 10.66 5.25 -6.10
N LEU A 182 10.37 6.21 -5.23
CA LEU A 182 9.41 7.28 -5.47
C LEU A 182 10.07 8.66 -5.47
N LEU A 183 9.60 9.52 -6.36
CA LEU A 183 9.81 10.96 -6.26
C LEU A 183 8.64 11.59 -5.48
N ALA A 184 8.88 12.78 -4.91
CA ALA A 184 7.83 13.53 -4.21
C ALA A 184 6.60 13.78 -5.10
N GLN A 185 6.81 14.05 -6.39
CA GLN A 185 5.75 14.25 -7.38
C GLN A 185 4.90 13.01 -7.65
N ASP A 186 5.42 11.80 -7.40
CA ASP A 186 4.67 10.55 -7.54
C ASP A 186 3.76 10.32 -6.33
N LEU A 187 4.29 10.53 -5.13
CA LEU A 187 3.64 10.20 -3.87
C LEU A 187 2.66 11.28 -3.40
N GLN A 188 3.06 12.55 -3.46
CA GLN A 188 2.30 13.65 -2.86
C GLN A 188 0.85 13.77 -3.38
N PRO A 189 0.55 13.66 -4.69
CA PRO A 189 -0.83 13.72 -5.17
C PRO A 189 -1.70 12.58 -4.63
N VAL A 190 -1.12 11.38 -4.50
CA VAL A 190 -1.84 10.20 -3.99
C VAL A 190 -2.16 10.37 -2.52
N VAL A 191 -1.19 10.78 -1.71
CA VAL A 191 -1.35 11.02 -0.27
C VAL A 191 -2.40 12.11 -0.03
N GLN A 192 -2.33 13.22 -0.76
CA GLN A 192 -3.31 14.32 -0.65
C GLN A 192 -4.71 13.84 -1.01
N ARG A 193 -4.88 13.14 -2.12
CA ARG A 193 -6.17 12.57 -2.52
C ARG A 193 -6.74 11.69 -1.42
N VAL A 194 -5.97 10.71 -0.96
CA VAL A 194 -6.41 9.72 0.05
C VAL A 194 -6.72 10.37 1.40
N ALA A 195 -5.97 11.39 1.80
CA ALA A 195 -6.21 12.14 3.03
C ALA A 195 -7.51 12.96 3.01
N HIS A 196 -7.97 13.39 1.83
CA HIS A 196 -9.20 14.16 1.65
C HIS A 196 -10.44 13.31 1.38
N GLU A 197 -10.31 12.00 1.17
CA GLU A 197 -11.44 11.08 1.01
C GLU A 197 -12.26 11.00 2.33
N GLN A 198 -13.60 10.95 2.18
CA GLN A 198 -14.56 10.85 3.29
C GLN A 198 -14.92 9.39 3.60
#